data_93d9ceceaed91ea3907ede2dce69e099
#
_entry.id   93d9ceceaed91ea3907ede2dce69e099
#
_cell.length_a   1.000
_cell.length_b   1.000
_cell.length_c   1.000
_cell.angle_alpha   90.00
_cell.angle_beta   90.00
_cell.angle_gamma   90.00
#
_symmetry.space_group_name_H-M   'P 1'
#
loop_
_entity.id
_entity.type
_entity.pdbx_description
1 polymer ?
#
loop_
_entity_poly.entity_id
_entity_poly.type
_entity_poly.pdbx_seq_one_letter_code
_entity_poly.pdbx_strand_id
1 'polypeptide(L)'
;MTGQLTTPAVLDRMARDFADHDALVTADRSFTFAELRDEVRRTAAAIAGLGIDPGDRVAIWSPNTWHWVVACLSIHYAGAILVPLNTRYTATEAADILLRTEAPLLIGMGRFLGADRVADLDRDALPALRHIVRIPLDGDDGTWDEFMAGVGVPLSEVDARGAAVRPDDVSDILFTSGTTGRSKGVLCSHRQSLSAPAAWAACGQVTAADRYLCINPFFHNFGYKAGILACLQTGATLIPQLTFDPEQAM
;
A
#
# COMPACT_ATOMS: atom_id res chain seq x y z
N MET A 1 17.32 14.08 15.01
CA MET A 1 16.42 12.97 15.38
C MET A 1 16.69 11.78 14.45
N THR A 2 17.60 10.88 14.87
CA THR A 2 18.01 9.68 14.10
C THR A 2 17.16 8.46 14.51
N GLY A 3 15.85 8.65 14.70
CA GLY A 3 14.91 7.55 14.90
C GLY A 3 14.80 6.71 13.63
N GLN A 4 14.57 5.43 13.78
CA GLN A 4 14.45 4.44 12.71
C GLN A 4 13.54 4.94 11.58
N LEU A 5 14.11 5.25 10.43
CA LEU A 5 13.41 5.69 9.22
C LEU A 5 12.83 4.46 8.50
N THR A 6 11.87 3.78 9.14
CA THR A 6 11.11 2.68 8.54
C THR A 6 9.62 2.97 8.63
N THR A 7 8.85 2.53 7.64
CA THR A 7 7.40 2.77 7.62
C THR A 7 6.69 2.18 8.84
N PRO A 8 7.01 0.95 9.30
CA PRO A 8 6.43 0.42 10.55
C PRO A 8 6.70 1.30 11.77
N ALA A 9 7.96 1.75 11.95
CA ALA A 9 8.32 2.58 13.10
C ALA A 9 7.63 3.96 13.07
N VAL A 10 7.42 4.53 11.87
CA VAL A 10 6.67 5.79 11.72
C VAL A 10 5.21 5.58 12.09
N LEU A 11 4.56 4.50 11.61
CA LEU A 11 3.17 4.18 11.95
C LEU A 11 3.00 3.97 13.46
N ASP A 12 3.86 3.20 14.10
CA ASP A 12 3.82 2.99 15.55
C ASP A 12 4.00 4.28 16.35
N ARG A 13 4.86 5.19 15.89
CA ARG A 13 5.02 6.50 16.49
C ARG A 13 3.75 7.34 16.35
N MET A 14 3.18 7.41 15.15
CA MET A 14 1.97 8.20 14.92
C MET A 14 0.79 7.67 15.72
N ALA A 15 0.63 6.37 15.82
CA ALA A 15 -0.41 5.75 16.65
C ALA A 15 -0.25 6.03 18.15
N ARG A 16 0.97 6.32 18.64
CA ARG A 16 1.19 6.75 20.02
C ARG A 16 0.97 8.26 20.21
N ASP A 17 1.50 9.05 19.27
CA ASP A 17 1.59 10.52 19.43
C ASP A 17 0.26 11.20 19.02
N PHE A 18 -0.52 10.57 18.13
CA PHE A 18 -1.76 11.09 17.53
C PHE A 18 -2.88 10.02 17.53
N ALA A 19 -2.98 9.20 18.59
CA ALA A 19 -3.86 8.03 18.66
C ALA A 19 -5.29 8.28 18.15
N ASP A 20 -5.91 9.37 18.62
CA ASP A 20 -7.32 9.71 18.37
C ASP A 20 -7.52 10.65 17.15
N HIS A 21 -6.43 11.08 16.47
CA HIS A 21 -6.56 11.89 15.26
C HIS A 21 -6.95 11.02 14.06
N ASP A 22 -7.78 11.59 13.18
CA ASP A 22 -8.09 10.95 11.90
C ASP A 22 -6.81 10.77 11.08
N ALA A 23 -6.49 9.53 10.71
CA ALA A 23 -5.37 9.19 9.84
C ALA A 23 -5.81 9.05 8.38
N LEU A 24 -6.98 8.45 8.16
CA LEU A 24 -7.52 8.13 6.84
C LEU A 24 -9.04 8.28 6.87
N VAL A 25 -9.58 9.05 5.93
CA VAL A 25 -11.02 9.26 5.79
C VAL A 25 -11.43 9.03 4.34
N THR A 26 -12.30 8.04 4.12
CA THR A 26 -12.93 7.74 2.84
C THR A 26 -14.44 7.88 2.95
N ALA A 27 -15.17 7.74 1.86
CA ALA A 27 -16.63 7.86 1.85
C ALA A 27 -17.31 6.74 2.66
N ASP A 28 -16.69 5.56 2.72
CA ASP A 28 -17.23 4.34 3.31
C ASP A 28 -16.58 3.97 4.64
N ARG A 29 -15.40 4.49 4.94
CA ARG A 29 -14.65 4.16 6.16
C ARG A 29 -13.68 5.25 6.59
N SER A 30 -13.52 5.42 7.90
CA SER A 30 -12.47 6.25 8.49
C SER A 30 -11.70 5.47 9.55
N PHE A 31 -10.45 5.90 9.78
CA PHE A 31 -9.58 5.36 10.80
C PHE A 31 -8.85 6.49 11.52
N THR A 32 -8.80 6.42 12.83
CA THR A 32 -7.80 7.14 13.61
C THR A 32 -6.42 6.49 13.42
N PHE A 33 -5.33 7.14 13.86
CA PHE A 33 -4.00 6.54 13.78
C PHE A 33 -3.90 5.25 14.61
N ALA A 34 -4.56 5.16 15.76
CA ALA A 34 -4.61 3.94 16.56
C ALA A 34 -5.34 2.80 15.82
N GLU A 35 -6.52 3.10 15.26
CA GLU A 35 -7.31 2.13 14.50
C GLU A 35 -6.61 1.69 13.21
N LEU A 36 -5.97 2.64 12.49
CA LEU A 36 -5.18 2.31 11.30
C LEU A 36 -4.03 1.36 11.64
N ARG A 37 -3.28 1.63 12.71
CA ARG A 37 -2.22 0.74 13.17
C ARG A 37 -2.74 -0.66 13.49
N ASP A 38 -3.84 -0.75 14.22
CA ASP A 38 -4.41 -2.05 14.60
C ASP A 38 -4.94 -2.82 13.38
N GLU A 39 -5.55 -2.13 12.41
CA GLU A 39 -5.96 -2.74 11.14
C GLU A 39 -4.75 -3.22 10.32
N VAL A 40 -3.71 -2.40 10.24
CA VAL A 40 -2.44 -2.76 9.57
C VAL A 40 -1.81 -4.01 10.21
N ARG A 41 -1.78 -4.10 11.53
CA ARG A 41 -1.23 -5.28 12.22
C ARG A 41 -2.05 -6.54 11.93
N ARG A 42 -3.39 -6.46 11.95
CA ARG A 42 -4.26 -7.60 11.60
C ARG A 42 -4.05 -8.04 10.15
N THR A 43 -4.01 -7.08 9.23
CA THR A 43 -3.79 -7.36 7.81
C THR A 43 -2.39 -7.93 7.56
N ALA A 44 -1.35 -7.42 8.25
CA ALA A 44 0.01 -7.97 8.17
C ALA A 44 0.08 -9.41 8.71
N ALA A 45 -0.71 -9.72 9.76
CA ALA A 45 -0.83 -11.09 10.29
C ALA A 45 -1.48 -12.03 9.26
N ALA A 46 -2.52 -11.56 8.57
CA ALA A 46 -3.16 -12.32 7.50
C ALA A 46 -2.21 -12.52 6.30
N ILE A 47 -1.45 -11.50 5.89
CA ILE A 47 -0.42 -11.60 4.85
C ILE A 47 0.63 -12.66 5.23
N ALA A 48 1.17 -12.59 6.43
CA ALA A 48 2.14 -13.56 6.92
C ALA A 48 1.55 -14.99 7.02
N GLY A 49 0.26 -15.11 7.38
CA GLY A 49 -0.48 -16.38 7.40
C GLY A 49 -0.61 -17.06 6.05
N LEU A 50 -0.55 -16.31 4.95
CA LEU A 50 -0.44 -16.85 3.58
C LEU A 50 0.97 -17.36 3.23
N GLY A 51 1.90 -17.38 4.18
CA GLY A 51 3.29 -17.78 3.95
C GLY A 51 4.10 -16.73 3.17
N ILE A 52 3.79 -15.45 3.38
CA ILE A 52 4.59 -14.34 2.87
C ILE A 52 5.67 -14.03 3.91
N ASP A 53 6.92 -14.14 3.49
CA ASP A 53 8.08 -13.90 4.34
C ASP A 53 8.66 -12.49 4.15
N PRO A 54 9.45 -11.99 5.12
CA PRO A 54 10.19 -10.74 4.95
C PRO A 54 11.08 -10.78 3.70
N GLY A 55 10.97 -9.72 2.87
CA GLY A 55 11.65 -9.63 1.58
C GLY A 55 10.86 -10.18 0.38
N ASP A 56 9.73 -10.86 0.61
CA ASP A 56 8.82 -11.22 -0.48
C ASP A 56 8.17 -9.99 -1.10
N ARG A 57 7.84 -10.07 -2.39
CA ARG A 57 7.17 -9.00 -3.13
C ARG A 57 5.67 -9.22 -3.10
N VAL A 58 4.95 -8.21 -2.66
CA VAL A 58 3.48 -8.22 -2.67
C VAL A 58 2.99 -7.13 -3.60
N ALA A 59 2.23 -7.51 -4.62
CA ALA A 59 1.70 -6.55 -5.57
C ALA A 59 0.34 -5.99 -5.12
N ILE A 60 0.13 -4.68 -5.35
CA ILE A 60 -1.19 -4.04 -5.21
C ILE A 60 -1.63 -3.51 -6.57
N TRP A 61 -2.80 -3.94 -7.03
CA TRP A 61 -3.40 -3.49 -8.28
C TRP A 61 -4.82 -2.98 -8.05
N SER A 62 -4.92 -1.77 -7.52
CA SER A 62 -6.19 -1.16 -7.10
C SER A 62 -6.14 0.37 -7.23
N PRO A 63 -7.29 1.05 -7.42
CA PRO A 63 -7.37 2.50 -7.28
C PRO A 63 -7.23 2.94 -5.82
N ASN A 64 -7.42 4.24 -5.58
CA ASN A 64 -7.24 4.89 -4.27
C ASN A 64 -8.34 4.50 -3.27
N THR A 65 -8.29 3.30 -2.73
CA THR A 65 -9.19 2.80 -1.68
C THR A 65 -8.51 2.84 -0.31
N TRP A 66 -9.29 2.78 0.76
CA TRP A 66 -8.72 2.58 2.10
C TRP A 66 -7.97 1.23 2.22
N HIS A 67 -8.45 0.21 1.52
CA HIS A 67 -7.77 -1.10 1.43
C HIS A 67 -6.34 -0.97 0.90
N TRP A 68 -6.13 -0.09 -0.10
CA TRP A 68 -4.80 0.14 -0.66
C TRP A 68 -3.84 0.68 0.39
N VAL A 69 -4.30 1.65 1.21
CA VAL A 69 -3.48 2.24 2.29
C VAL A 69 -3.15 1.20 3.35
N VAL A 70 -4.17 0.47 3.82
CA VAL A 70 -3.99 -0.61 4.80
C VAL A 70 -3.05 -1.68 4.26
N ALA A 71 -3.28 -2.19 3.04
CA ALA A 71 -2.43 -3.21 2.43
C ALA A 71 -0.98 -2.74 2.28
N CYS A 72 -0.75 -1.52 1.79
CA CYS A 72 0.59 -0.93 1.64
C CYS A 72 1.36 -0.91 2.97
N LEU A 73 0.74 -0.38 4.02
CA LEU A 73 1.36 -0.29 5.33
C LEU A 73 1.56 -1.68 5.96
N SER A 74 0.63 -2.62 5.71
CA SER A 74 0.72 -4.00 6.20
C SER A 74 1.82 -4.80 5.52
N ILE A 75 2.03 -4.61 4.23
CA ILE A 75 3.16 -5.19 3.49
C ILE A 75 4.48 -4.78 4.14
N HIS A 76 4.64 -3.48 4.43
CA HIS A 76 5.83 -2.99 5.12
C HIS A 76 5.95 -3.51 6.54
N TYR A 77 4.83 -3.63 7.25
CA TYR A 77 4.81 -4.12 8.64
C TYR A 77 5.15 -5.61 8.73
N ALA A 78 4.78 -6.39 7.69
CA ALA A 78 5.18 -7.79 7.54
C ALA A 78 6.66 -7.95 7.12
N GLY A 79 7.37 -6.86 6.80
CA GLY A 79 8.74 -6.87 6.28
C GLY A 79 8.83 -7.19 4.79
N ALA A 80 7.70 -7.23 4.08
CA ALA A 80 7.63 -7.51 2.65
C ALA A 80 7.82 -6.24 1.80
N ILE A 81 8.00 -6.43 0.49
CA ILE A 81 8.30 -5.38 -0.49
C ILE A 81 7.05 -5.06 -1.29
N LEU A 82 6.64 -3.80 -1.31
CA LEU A 82 5.49 -3.31 -2.07
C LEU A 82 5.81 -3.22 -3.57
N VAL A 83 4.91 -3.75 -4.41
CA VAL A 83 4.95 -3.61 -5.88
C VAL A 83 3.63 -3.00 -6.37
N PRO A 84 3.51 -1.67 -6.49
CA PRO A 84 2.30 -1.04 -7.00
C PRO A 84 2.16 -1.24 -8.51
N LEU A 85 0.97 -1.64 -8.96
CA LEU A 85 0.63 -1.78 -10.38
C LEU A 85 -0.32 -0.66 -10.82
N ASN A 86 -0.04 -0.09 -12.00
CA ASN A 86 -0.88 0.94 -12.58
C ASN A 86 -2.26 0.36 -12.93
N THR A 87 -3.33 0.99 -12.44
CA THR A 87 -4.72 0.56 -12.70
C THR A 87 -5.12 0.59 -14.17
N ARG A 88 -4.33 1.26 -15.03
CA ARG A 88 -4.54 1.30 -16.49
C ARG A 88 -3.83 0.16 -17.22
N TYR A 89 -2.96 -0.60 -16.56
CA TYR A 89 -2.31 -1.74 -17.20
C TYR A 89 -3.34 -2.77 -17.67
N THR A 90 -3.05 -3.38 -18.81
CA THR A 90 -3.69 -4.60 -19.25
C THR A 90 -3.25 -5.77 -18.38
N ALA A 91 -3.97 -6.90 -18.43
CA ALA A 91 -3.55 -8.12 -17.72
C ALA A 91 -2.15 -8.58 -18.16
N THR A 92 -1.80 -8.44 -19.45
CA THR A 92 -0.47 -8.80 -19.97
C THR A 92 0.65 -7.91 -19.39
N GLU A 93 0.42 -6.59 -19.29
CA GLU A 93 1.41 -5.67 -18.70
C GLU A 93 1.59 -5.93 -17.20
N ALA A 94 0.50 -6.19 -16.48
CA ALA A 94 0.55 -6.56 -15.07
C ALA A 94 1.26 -7.91 -14.87
N ALA A 95 0.99 -8.91 -15.72
CA ALA A 95 1.63 -10.22 -15.70
C ALA A 95 3.15 -10.13 -15.92
N ASP A 96 3.65 -9.27 -16.82
CA ASP A 96 5.10 -9.05 -17.00
C ASP A 96 5.77 -8.57 -15.69
N ILE A 97 5.11 -7.69 -14.93
CA ILE A 97 5.64 -7.20 -13.66
C ILE A 97 5.57 -8.29 -12.58
N LEU A 98 4.43 -8.99 -12.46
CA LEU A 98 4.26 -10.09 -11.50
C LEU A 98 5.29 -11.19 -11.72
N LEU A 99 5.53 -11.56 -12.98
CA LEU A 99 6.53 -12.57 -13.35
C LEU A 99 7.96 -12.11 -12.97
N ARG A 100 8.32 -10.87 -13.29
CA ARG A 100 9.66 -10.33 -13.04
C ARG A 100 9.95 -10.07 -11.57
N THR A 101 8.93 -9.79 -10.78
CA THR A 101 9.06 -9.61 -9.33
C THR A 101 8.87 -10.90 -8.56
N GLU A 102 8.44 -11.97 -9.24
CA GLU A 102 8.09 -13.24 -8.60
C GLU A 102 7.16 -13.03 -7.40
N ALA A 103 6.16 -12.16 -7.54
CA ALA A 103 5.27 -11.80 -6.46
C ALA A 103 4.34 -12.97 -6.09
N PRO A 104 4.43 -13.51 -4.86
CA PRO A 104 3.58 -14.62 -4.43
C PRO A 104 2.15 -14.19 -4.10
N LEU A 105 1.91 -12.91 -3.83
CA LEU A 105 0.61 -12.36 -3.48
C LEU A 105 0.30 -11.14 -4.35
N LEU A 106 -0.91 -11.12 -4.91
CA LEU A 106 -1.54 -9.97 -5.54
C LEU A 106 -2.77 -9.56 -4.72
N ILE A 107 -2.79 -8.32 -4.26
CA ILE A 107 -3.98 -7.66 -3.73
C ILE A 107 -4.55 -6.82 -4.86
N GLY A 108 -5.62 -7.30 -5.48
CA GLY A 108 -6.15 -6.76 -6.73
C GLY A 108 -7.55 -6.20 -6.59
N MET A 109 -7.88 -5.23 -7.42
CA MET A 109 -9.26 -4.71 -7.53
C MET A 109 -10.18 -5.76 -8.13
N GLY A 110 -11.46 -5.71 -7.77
CA GLY A 110 -12.54 -6.34 -8.51
C GLY A 110 -12.79 -5.64 -9.86
N ARG A 111 -14.05 -5.61 -10.28
CA ARG A 111 -14.42 -4.85 -11.48
C ARG A 111 -14.18 -3.35 -11.26
N PHE A 112 -13.45 -2.72 -12.19
CA PHE A 112 -13.16 -1.28 -12.11
C PHE A 112 -13.13 -0.68 -13.53
N LEU A 113 -13.81 0.46 -13.73
CA LEU A 113 -13.95 1.11 -15.04
C LEU A 113 -14.43 0.16 -16.15
N GLY A 114 -15.40 -0.70 -15.81
CA GLY A 114 -16.05 -1.63 -16.74
C GLY A 114 -15.26 -2.90 -17.06
N ALA A 115 -14.09 -3.13 -16.47
CA ALA A 115 -13.26 -4.31 -16.73
C ALA A 115 -12.84 -5.01 -15.42
N ASP A 116 -12.73 -6.34 -15.46
CA ASP A 116 -12.13 -7.15 -14.40
C ASP A 116 -10.77 -7.69 -14.89
N ARG A 117 -9.77 -6.83 -14.76
CA ARG A 117 -8.42 -7.15 -15.26
C ARG A 117 -7.70 -8.22 -14.44
N VAL A 118 -8.09 -8.42 -13.19
CA VAL A 118 -7.55 -9.48 -12.34
C VAL A 118 -8.06 -10.84 -12.81
N ALA A 119 -9.33 -10.92 -13.22
CA ALA A 119 -9.89 -12.16 -13.80
C ALA A 119 -9.26 -12.50 -15.17
N ASP A 120 -8.76 -11.50 -15.90
CA ASP A 120 -8.10 -11.69 -17.20
C ASP A 120 -6.64 -12.20 -17.09
N LEU A 121 -6.08 -12.34 -15.87
CA LEU A 121 -4.72 -12.84 -15.67
C LEU A 121 -4.63 -14.35 -16.00
N ASP A 122 -3.67 -14.69 -16.85
CA ASP A 122 -3.27 -16.09 -17.07
C ASP A 122 -2.40 -16.55 -15.88
N ARG A 123 -3.01 -17.26 -14.94
CA ARG A 123 -2.34 -17.76 -13.74
C ARG A 123 -1.30 -18.84 -14.02
N ASP A 124 -1.48 -19.62 -15.07
CA ASP A 124 -0.55 -20.69 -15.43
C ASP A 124 0.80 -20.09 -15.90
N ALA A 125 0.77 -18.88 -16.44
CA ALA A 125 1.97 -18.12 -16.80
C ALA A 125 2.67 -17.44 -15.61
N LEU A 126 2.12 -17.52 -14.38
CA LEU A 126 2.60 -16.84 -13.18
C LEU A 126 2.93 -17.83 -12.04
N PRO A 127 3.95 -18.67 -12.17
CA PRO A 127 4.22 -19.78 -11.26
C PRO A 127 4.53 -19.35 -9.82
N ALA A 128 5.00 -18.12 -9.59
CA ALA A 128 5.23 -17.57 -8.26
C ALA A 128 3.97 -17.05 -7.59
N LEU A 129 2.92 -16.68 -8.35
CA LEU A 129 1.69 -16.09 -7.83
C LEU A 129 0.80 -17.17 -7.18
N ARG A 130 0.92 -17.29 -5.87
CA ARG A 130 0.18 -18.29 -5.07
C ARG A 130 -1.21 -17.82 -4.66
N HIS A 131 -1.33 -16.53 -4.33
CA HIS A 131 -2.53 -15.94 -3.73
C HIS A 131 -2.99 -14.70 -4.47
N ILE A 132 -4.32 -14.56 -4.63
CA ILE A 132 -4.97 -13.34 -5.09
C ILE A 132 -6.04 -12.98 -4.07
N VAL A 133 -5.93 -11.79 -3.49
CA VAL A 133 -6.95 -11.18 -2.62
C VAL A 133 -7.65 -10.08 -3.41
N ARG A 134 -8.97 -10.16 -3.54
CA ARG A 134 -9.75 -9.19 -4.31
C ARG A 134 -10.34 -8.12 -3.37
N ILE A 135 -10.05 -6.86 -3.67
CA ILE A 135 -10.66 -5.71 -3.01
C ILE A 135 -12.09 -5.53 -3.59
N PRO A 136 -13.14 -5.44 -2.75
CA PRO A 136 -14.50 -5.22 -3.22
C PRO A 136 -14.62 -3.84 -3.87
N LEU A 137 -15.13 -3.78 -5.12
CA LEU A 137 -15.40 -2.56 -5.89
C LEU A 137 -16.59 -2.79 -6.82
N ASP A 138 -17.36 -1.73 -7.10
CA ASP A 138 -18.46 -1.70 -8.08
C ASP A 138 -19.47 -2.86 -7.93
N GLY A 139 -19.81 -3.21 -6.67
CA GLY A 139 -20.77 -4.30 -6.38
C GLY A 139 -20.18 -5.71 -6.49
N ASP A 140 -18.89 -5.86 -6.63
CA ASP A 140 -18.17 -7.12 -6.46
C ASP A 140 -17.87 -7.31 -4.96
N ASP A 141 -18.28 -8.43 -4.37
CA ASP A 141 -18.08 -8.74 -2.95
C ASP A 141 -16.59 -8.91 -2.60
N GLY A 142 -15.74 -9.19 -3.58
CA GLY A 142 -14.30 -9.40 -3.37
C GLY A 142 -14.01 -10.64 -2.51
N THR A 143 -12.77 -10.75 -2.05
CA THR A 143 -12.33 -11.78 -1.10
C THR A 143 -11.56 -11.19 0.08
N TRP A 144 -11.64 -9.86 0.28
CA TRP A 144 -10.93 -9.18 1.35
C TRP A 144 -11.39 -9.65 2.73
N ASP A 145 -12.71 -9.76 2.94
CA ASP A 145 -13.24 -10.18 4.25
C ASP A 145 -12.91 -11.64 4.56
N GLU A 146 -12.93 -12.52 3.55
CA GLU A 146 -12.49 -13.92 3.70
C GLU A 146 -10.99 -13.99 4.05
N PHE A 147 -10.17 -13.18 3.38
CA PHE A 147 -8.74 -13.08 3.67
C PHE A 147 -8.50 -12.59 5.10
N MET A 148 -9.25 -11.58 5.56
CA MET A 148 -9.14 -11.07 6.93
C MET A 148 -9.67 -12.04 7.98
N ALA A 149 -10.64 -12.89 7.66
CA ALA A 149 -11.16 -13.95 8.52
C ALA A 149 -10.26 -15.20 8.53
N GLY A 150 -9.29 -15.28 7.63
CA GLY A 150 -8.36 -16.40 7.55
C GLY A 150 -7.42 -16.52 8.76
N VAL A 151 -6.67 -17.62 8.82
CA VAL A 151 -5.73 -17.88 9.92
C VAL A 151 -4.46 -17.05 9.68
N GLY A 152 -4.32 -15.95 10.43
CA GLY A 152 -3.09 -15.18 10.48
C GLY A 152 -2.08 -15.73 11.49
N VAL A 153 -0.84 -15.22 11.44
CA VAL A 153 0.14 -15.46 12.50
C VAL A 153 -0.21 -14.64 13.75
N PRO A 154 0.33 -15.00 14.95
CA PRO A 154 0.14 -14.17 16.15
C PRO A 154 0.61 -12.72 15.95
N LEU A 155 -0.13 -11.74 16.50
CA LEU A 155 0.24 -10.31 16.39
C LEU A 155 1.64 -10.01 16.95
N SER A 156 2.10 -10.77 17.96
CA SER A 156 3.45 -10.64 18.50
C SER A 156 4.54 -10.99 17.47
N GLU A 157 4.26 -11.92 16.57
CA GLU A 157 5.18 -12.24 15.46
C GLU A 157 5.24 -11.09 14.47
N VAL A 158 4.08 -10.51 14.12
CA VAL A 158 4.01 -9.36 13.22
C VAL A 158 4.73 -8.15 13.83
N ASP A 159 4.55 -7.90 15.12
CA ASP A 159 5.27 -6.83 15.83
C ASP A 159 6.79 -7.06 15.78
N ALA A 160 7.24 -8.31 15.94
CA ALA A 160 8.64 -8.65 15.79
C ALA A 160 9.17 -8.44 14.37
N ARG A 161 8.38 -8.81 13.33
CA ARG A 161 8.72 -8.55 11.91
C ARG A 161 8.85 -7.05 11.64
N GLY A 162 7.86 -6.24 12.05
CA GLY A 162 7.88 -4.78 11.89
C GLY A 162 9.05 -4.11 12.60
N ALA A 163 9.39 -4.57 13.81
CA ALA A 163 10.54 -4.07 14.58
C ALA A 163 11.90 -4.48 13.97
N ALA A 164 11.94 -5.58 13.22
CA ALA A 164 13.15 -6.08 12.56
C ALA A 164 13.48 -5.33 11.25
N VAL A 165 12.50 -4.61 10.66
CA VAL A 165 12.70 -3.83 9.43
C VAL A 165 13.76 -2.75 9.63
N ARG A 166 14.72 -2.66 8.71
CA ARG A 166 15.80 -1.68 8.75
C ARG A 166 15.61 -0.57 7.71
N PRO A 167 16.17 0.62 7.95
CA PRO A 167 16.06 1.74 7.02
C PRO A 167 16.58 1.47 5.60
N ASP A 168 17.55 0.58 5.47
CA ASP A 168 18.17 0.25 4.19
C ASP A 168 17.56 -1.00 3.52
N ASP A 169 16.59 -1.66 4.17
CA ASP A 169 15.82 -2.72 3.53
C ASP A 169 14.92 -2.13 2.43
N VAL A 170 14.72 -2.90 1.35
CA VAL A 170 13.87 -2.47 0.23
C VAL A 170 12.42 -2.38 0.69
N SER A 171 11.81 -1.22 0.52
CA SER A 171 10.38 -0.98 0.84
C SER A 171 9.47 -1.18 -0.35
N ASP A 172 9.90 -0.73 -1.53
CA ASP A 172 9.06 -0.73 -2.71
C ASP A 172 9.85 -0.90 -4.02
N ILE A 173 9.18 -1.43 -5.05
CA ILE A 173 9.66 -1.52 -6.43
C ILE A 173 8.66 -0.80 -7.32
N LEU A 174 8.99 0.42 -7.74
CA LEU A 174 8.15 1.23 -8.62
C LEU A 174 8.56 1.03 -10.09
N PHE A 175 7.59 0.65 -10.92
CA PHE A 175 7.84 0.49 -12.35
C PHE A 175 7.60 1.79 -13.11
N THR A 176 8.61 2.22 -13.87
CA THR A 176 8.56 3.43 -14.70
C THR A 176 8.49 3.07 -16.18
N SER A 177 7.79 3.87 -16.97
CA SER A 177 7.80 3.74 -18.43
C SER A 177 9.22 4.01 -18.94
N GLY A 178 9.92 2.95 -19.36
CA GLY A 178 11.25 3.08 -19.94
C GLY A 178 11.17 3.73 -21.33
N THR A 179 12.12 4.59 -21.66
CA THR A 179 12.31 5.16 -23.00
C THR A 179 12.62 4.09 -24.06
N THR A 180 12.90 2.87 -23.65
CA THR A 180 13.30 1.71 -24.49
C THR A 180 12.19 0.65 -24.63
N GLY A 181 10.94 0.98 -24.32
CA GLY A 181 9.76 0.12 -24.55
C GLY A 181 9.39 -0.82 -23.40
N ARG A 182 10.33 -1.32 -22.57
CA ARG A 182 10.01 -2.16 -21.41
C ARG A 182 10.16 -1.38 -20.10
N SER A 183 9.17 -1.46 -19.23
CA SER A 183 9.20 -0.79 -17.94
C SER A 183 10.36 -1.27 -17.06
N LYS A 184 10.97 -0.35 -16.28
CA LYS A 184 12.06 -0.65 -15.36
C LYS A 184 11.58 -0.56 -13.93
N GLY A 185 11.88 -1.58 -13.11
CA GLY A 185 11.63 -1.57 -11.67
C GLY A 185 12.74 -0.80 -10.95
N VAL A 186 12.35 0.24 -10.22
CA VAL A 186 13.23 1.04 -9.37
C VAL A 186 13.03 0.59 -7.93
N LEU A 187 14.08 0.04 -7.32
CA LEU A 187 14.08 -0.36 -5.91
C LEU A 187 14.35 0.88 -5.04
N CYS A 188 13.52 1.07 -4.03
CA CYS A 188 13.72 2.11 -3.01
C CYS A 188 13.78 1.46 -1.63
N SER A 189 14.70 1.91 -0.78
CA SER A 189 14.72 1.52 0.63
C SER A 189 13.70 2.33 1.44
N HIS A 190 13.36 1.88 2.65
CA HIS A 190 12.51 2.63 3.59
C HIS A 190 13.04 4.05 3.81
N ARG A 191 14.35 4.19 4.01
CA ARG A 191 15.02 5.50 4.15
C ARG A 191 14.76 6.42 2.96
N GLN A 192 14.92 5.91 1.75
CA GLN A 192 14.70 6.70 0.52
C GLN A 192 13.21 7.05 0.36
N SER A 193 12.33 6.08 0.60
CA SER A 193 10.89 6.25 0.45
C SER A 193 10.29 7.23 1.47
N LEU A 194 10.91 7.39 2.65
CA LEU A 194 10.48 8.35 3.67
C LEU A 194 11.18 9.70 3.55
N SER A 195 12.36 9.79 2.96
CA SER A 195 13.10 11.06 2.87
C SER A 195 12.46 12.07 1.90
N ALA A 196 12.02 11.61 0.72
CA ALA A 196 11.41 12.48 -0.28
C ALA A 196 10.07 13.08 0.20
N PRO A 197 9.11 12.30 0.77
CA PRO A 197 7.87 12.86 1.31
C PRO A 197 8.09 13.77 2.53
N ALA A 198 9.12 13.54 3.34
CA ALA A 198 9.46 14.47 4.42
C ALA A 198 9.87 15.86 3.89
N ALA A 199 10.67 15.90 2.82
CA ALA A 199 11.03 17.15 2.15
C ALA A 199 9.82 17.81 1.48
N TRP A 200 8.95 17.02 0.84
CA TRP A 200 7.68 17.48 0.25
C TRP A 200 6.77 18.11 1.31
N ALA A 201 6.54 17.41 2.42
CA ALA A 201 5.72 17.90 3.52
C ALA A 201 6.27 19.19 4.13
N ALA A 202 7.59 19.29 4.29
CA ALA A 202 8.25 20.51 4.77
C ALA A 202 8.05 21.71 3.81
N CYS A 203 8.19 21.48 2.49
CA CYS A 203 7.93 22.53 1.49
C CYS A 203 6.46 22.97 1.46
N GLY A 204 5.54 22.04 1.60
CA GLY A 204 4.10 22.29 1.66
C GLY A 204 3.61 22.76 3.04
N GLN A 205 4.47 22.80 4.04
CA GLN A 205 4.13 23.12 5.43
C GLN A 205 3.01 22.21 5.99
N VAL A 206 2.97 20.94 5.53
CA VAL A 206 1.96 19.99 5.96
C VAL A 206 2.16 19.60 7.42
N THR A 207 1.09 19.69 8.21
CA THR A 207 1.06 19.44 9.64
C THR A 207 -0.07 18.49 10.04
N ALA A 208 -0.11 18.08 11.30
CA ALA A 208 -1.20 17.25 11.83
C ALA A 208 -2.59 17.94 11.85
N ALA A 209 -2.64 19.25 11.63
CA ALA A 209 -3.90 19.99 11.52
C ALA A 209 -4.51 19.92 10.11
N ASP A 210 -3.76 19.42 9.13
CA ASP A 210 -4.19 19.43 7.73
C ASP A 210 -5.01 18.18 7.35
N ARG A 211 -5.95 18.42 6.43
CA ARG A 211 -6.71 17.41 5.72
C ARG A 211 -6.24 17.37 4.28
N TYR A 212 -5.48 16.33 3.93
CA TYR A 212 -4.77 16.23 2.67
C TYR A 212 -5.61 15.47 1.63
N LEU A 213 -6.21 16.19 0.69
CA LEU A 213 -6.92 15.58 -0.45
C LEU A 213 -5.91 14.99 -1.44
N CYS A 214 -5.89 13.66 -1.57
CA CYS A 214 -5.03 12.95 -2.50
C CYS A 214 -5.80 12.47 -3.72
N ILE A 215 -5.65 13.20 -4.82
CA ILE A 215 -6.24 12.89 -6.13
C ILE A 215 -5.30 12.05 -7.02
N ASN A 216 -4.01 12.07 -6.69
CA ASN A 216 -3.01 11.32 -7.46
C ASN A 216 -3.12 9.83 -7.17
N PRO A 217 -3.02 8.96 -8.22
CA PRO A 217 -3.10 7.52 -8.02
C PRO A 217 -2.03 7.00 -7.05
N PHE A 218 -2.42 6.14 -6.14
CA PHE A 218 -1.53 5.54 -5.14
C PHE A 218 -0.46 4.64 -5.74
N PHE A 219 -0.71 4.04 -6.90
CA PHE A 219 0.31 3.27 -7.61
C PHE A 219 1.45 4.15 -8.16
N HIS A 220 1.25 5.47 -8.24
CA HIS A 220 2.26 6.42 -8.70
C HIS A 220 3.04 6.99 -7.52
N ASN A 221 4.33 7.27 -7.75
CA ASN A 221 5.24 7.81 -6.73
C ASN A 221 4.65 9.03 -5.97
N PHE A 222 3.93 9.92 -6.66
CA PHE A 222 3.36 11.11 -6.03
C PHE A 222 2.20 10.75 -5.10
N GLY A 223 1.23 9.92 -5.51
CA GLY A 223 0.13 9.50 -4.64
C GLY A 223 0.60 8.68 -3.44
N TYR A 224 1.54 7.76 -3.67
CA TYR A 224 2.09 6.93 -2.61
C TYR A 224 2.99 7.73 -1.65
N LYS A 225 4.05 8.36 -2.16
CA LYS A 225 5.06 8.98 -1.28
C LYS A 225 4.63 10.38 -0.82
N ALA A 226 4.24 11.26 -1.73
CA ALA A 226 3.82 12.61 -1.35
C ALA A 226 2.39 12.67 -0.77
N GLY A 227 1.56 11.64 -1.00
CA GLY A 227 0.25 11.47 -0.36
C GLY A 227 0.36 10.65 0.93
N ILE A 228 0.37 9.30 0.81
CA ILE A 228 0.26 8.39 1.96
C ILE A 228 1.41 8.59 2.96
N LEU A 229 2.67 8.53 2.50
CA LEU A 229 3.81 8.60 3.41
C LEU A 229 4.06 10.00 3.98
N ALA A 230 3.67 11.06 3.26
CA ALA A 230 3.73 12.42 3.79
C ALA A 230 2.71 12.61 4.93
N CYS A 231 1.45 12.21 4.73
CA CYS A 231 0.43 12.26 5.77
C CYS A 231 0.82 11.40 6.98
N LEU A 232 1.31 10.18 6.74
CA LEU A 232 1.78 9.29 7.80
C LEU A 232 2.89 9.93 8.65
N GLN A 233 3.82 10.70 8.04
CA GLN A 233 4.94 11.30 8.77
C GLN A 233 4.58 12.56 9.55
N THR A 234 3.56 13.28 9.09
CA THR A 234 3.16 14.58 9.65
C THR A 234 2.00 14.50 10.63
N GLY A 235 1.25 13.39 10.63
CA GLY A 235 0.01 13.26 11.38
C GLY A 235 -1.20 13.88 10.67
N ALA A 236 -1.05 14.31 9.39
CA ALA A 236 -2.15 14.86 8.61
C ALA A 236 -3.18 13.78 8.24
N THR A 237 -4.45 14.16 8.13
CA THR A 237 -5.52 13.28 7.68
C THR A 237 -5.45 13.08 6.18
N LEU A 238 -5.28 11.84 5.71
CA LEU A 238 -5.35 11.50 4.30
C LEU A 238 -6.79 11.32 3.84
N ILE A 239 -7.18 12.03 2.78
CA ILE A 239 -8.48 11.88 2.12
C ILE A 239 -8.24 11.47 0.66
N PRO A 240 -8.29 10.16 0.34
CA PRO A 240 -8.11 9.70 -1.03
C PRO A 240 -9.37 9.91 -1.85
N GLN A 241 -9.20 10.30 -3.11
CA GLN A 241 -10.25 10.27 -4.10
C GLN A 241 -10.08 9.03 -4.98
N LEU A 242 -11.13 8.21 -5.11
CA LEU A 242 -11.10 6.93 -5.85
C LEU A 242 -10.70 7.13 -7.31
N THR A 243 -11.35 8.10 -7.95
CA THR A 243 -11.06 8.56 -9.31
C THR A 243 -11.07 10.08 -9.31
N PHE A 244 -10.22 10.69 -10.14
CA PHE A 244 -10.23 12.14 -10.26
C PHE A 244 -11.55 12.62 -10.87
N ASP A 245 -12.32 13.35 -10.07
CA ASP A 245 -13.53 14.06 -10.48
C ASP A 245 -13.42 15.51 -10.00
N PRO A 246 -13.34 16.50 -10.93
CA PRO A 246 -13.20 17.91 -10.58
C PRO A 246 -14.38 18.44 -9.72
N GLU A 247 -15.60 17.93 -9.95
CA GLU A 247 -16.79 18.38 -9.21
C GLU A 247 -16.77 17.89 -7.76
N GLN A 248 -16.24 16.69 -7.52
CA GLN A 248 -16.08 16.14 -6.17
C GLN A 248 -14.85 16.70 -5.43
N ALA A 249 -13.91 17.29 -6.15
CA ALA A 249 -12.70 17.88 -5.59
C ALA A 249 -12.87 19.34 -5.14
N MET A 250 -13.99 19.99 -5.48
CA MET A 250 -14.35 21.36 -5.09
C MET A 250 -15.29 21.38 -3.90
#